data_6838cee81d9f0071de000c45367772af
#
_entry.id   6838cee81d9f0071de000c45367772af
#
_cell.length_a   1.000
_cell.length_b   1.000
_cell.length_c   1.000
_cell.angle_alpha   90.00
_cell.angle_beta   90.00
_cell.angle_gamma   90.00
#
_symmetry.space_group_name_H-M   'P 1'
#
loop_
_entity.id
_entity.type
_entity.pdbx_description
1 polymer ?
#
loop_
_entity_poly.entity_id
_entity_poly.type
_entity_poly.pdbx_seq_one_letter_code
_entity_poly.pdbx_strand_id
1 'polypeptide(L)'
;EDDFIKSINAKVAYTDYRHSELEVGIVGTTFDNESLEARVELLHQDFWNWRGGLSVHYKKSDFTAVGAEAFTPPSETNSIALAWIEERHFGDVLLQLGARIERTEINADKVRLPEIELVSNEHDHEEHDYHDDHDHASPATQGMTRNFNVSHVFNPTSLSAGLVWDFTDGYNLGVSLSHSKRAPSASELLSFGPHIGTGFYEVGALFALHDDHGETPHFGLTDEAVVMETSNNIDLSLRKFKGDFGFIFNAFYNEIDDYYYEQATGLSADAGHDHSGHDHGDHEEESFTLPVFAFSAQDVTLHGFEAQVAWQVTEEFAWRVQGDIIRARLKSGGELPRTPPARLTSEFNYQGDRISSDLFISYYFEQTHTAAMETSTDGYIMMDANVNYHFNLGQHDLAVYLKAENLTDEYAQVHTSFLKDLTPLAGRSFALGIRGSF
;
A
#
# COMPACT_ATOMS: atom_id res chain seq x y z
N GLU A 1 -46.05 -1.86 -4.86
CA GLU A 1 -44.85 -2.22 -5.62
C GLU A 1 -44.33 -0.93 -6.20
N ASP A 2 -43.17 -0.48 -5.68
CA ASP A 2 -42.54 0.76 -6.14
C ASP A 2 -41.75 0.43 -7.40
N ASP A 3 -42.26 0.87 -8.55
CA ASP A 3 -41.58 0.62 -9.85
C ASP A 3 -40.24 1.32 -10.01
N PHE A 4 -39.85 2.15 -9.03
CA PHE A 4 -38.61 2.93 -9.09
C PHE A 4 -37.39 2.20 -8.52
N ILE A 5 -37.55 1.42 -7.45
CA ILE A 5 -36.42 0.70 -6.82
C ILE A 5 -36.22 -0.65 -7.49
N LYS A 6 -34.99 -0.89 -8.01
CA LYS A 6 -34.60 -2.17 -8.60
C LYS A 6 -34.10 -3.15 -7.54
N SER A 7 -33.22 -2.71 -6.66
CA SER A 7 -32.70 -3.52 -5.56
C SER A 7 -32.15 -2.67 -4.43
N ILE A 8 -32.17 -3.25 -3.24
CA ILE A 8 -31.49 -2.73 -2.05
C ILE A 8 -30.55 -3.83 -1.57
N ASN A 9 -29.27 -3.51 -1.46
CA ASN A 9 -28.23 -4.38 -0.92
C ASN A 9 -27.73 -3.78 0.38
N ALA A 10 -27.71 -4.55 1.45
CA ALA A 10 -27.14 -4.14 2.73
C ALA A 10 -26.05 -5.12 3.15
N LYS A 11 -24.93 -4.60 3.59
CA LYS A 11 -23.81 -5.36 4.14
C LYS A 11 -23.41 -4.74 5.47
N VAL A 12 -23.15 -5.59 6.46
CA VAL A 12 -22.58 -5.19 7.75
C VAL A 12 -21.47 -6.16 8.06
N ALA A 13 -20.33 -5.65 8.46
CA ALA A 13 -19.17 -6.42 8.89
C ALA A 13 -18.69 -5.89 10.23
N TYR A 14 -18.33 -6.79 11.13
CA TYR A 14 -17.63 -6.49 12.37
C TYR A 14 -16.33 -7.28 12.39
N THR A 15 -15.25 -6.63 12.73
CA THR A 15 -13.92 -7.22 12.83
C THR A 15 -13.37 -6.93 14.22
N ASP A 16 -12.94 -7.98 14.88
CA ASP A 16 -12.16 -7.93 16.12
C ASP A 16 -10.84 -8.65 15.81
N TYR A 17 -9.79 -7.87 15.62
CA TYR A 17 -8.49 -8.37 15.18
C TYR A 17 -7.43 -8.02 16.21
N ARG A 18 -6.70 -9.05 16.65
CA ARG A 18 -5.55 -8.92 17.55
C ARG A 18 -4.38 -9.72 17.03
N HIS A 19 -3.20 -9.13 17.05
CA HIS A 19 -1.94 -9.86 16.89
C HIS A 19 -0.88 -9.31 17.84
N SER A 20 0.16 -10.09 18.06
CA SER A 20 1.32 -9.67 18.85
C SER A 20 2.59 -9.97 18.10
N GLU A 21 3.52 -9.05 18.11
CA GLU A 21 4.87 -9.23 17.63
C GLU A 21 5.73 -9.81 18.76
N LEU A 22 6.55 -10.80 18.42
CA LEU A 22 7.39 -11.51 19.36
C LEU A 22 8.86 -11.22 19.08
N GLU A 23 9.55 -10.71 20.09
CA GLU A 23 11.00 -10.60 20.11
C GLU A 23 11.58 -11.72 20.99
N VAL A 24 12.45 -12.56 20.39
CA VAL A 24 13.09 -13.69 21.11
C VAL A 24 12.08 -14.53 21.92
N GLY A 25 10.82 -14.62 21.48
CA GLY A 25 9.76 -15.38 22.14
C GLY A 25 9.03 -14.64 23.26
N ILE A 26 9.33 -13.35 23.47
CA ILE A 26 8.62 -12.45 24.41
C ILE A 26 7.70 -11.55 23.57
N VAL A 27 6.53 -11.18 24.11
CA VAL A 27 5.63 -10.24 23.44
C VAL A 27 6.25 -8.85 23.53
N GLY A 28 6.69 -8.30 22.40
CA GLY A 28 7.19 -6.93 22.26
C GLY A 28 6.03 -5.93 22.19
N THR A 29 5.13 -6.12 21.22
CA THR A 29 3.99 -5.23 21.02
C THR A 29 2.73 -6.02 20.67
N THR A 30 1.59 -5.59 21.18
CA THR A 30 0.26 -6.14 20.84
C THR A 30 -0.56 -5.05 20.14
N PHE A 31 -1.13 -5.41 19.01
CA PHE A 31 -1.99 -4.57 18.20
C PHE A 31 -3.42 -5.09 18.24
N ASP A 32 -4.36 -4.21 18.56
CA ASP A 32 -5.80 -4.48 18.54
C ASP A 32 -6.48 -3.53 17.54
N ASN A 33 -7.39 -4.05 16.74
CA ASN A 33 -8.23 -3.25 15.84
C ASN A 33 -9.66 -3.78 15.85
N GLU A 34 -10.56 -3.06 16.49
CA GLU A 34 -11.98 -3.31 16.43
C GLU A 34 -12.62 -2.41 15.39
N SER A 35 -13.35 -2.97 14.43
CA SER A 35 -14.03 -2.18 13.41
C SER A 35 -15.43 -2.65 13.10
N LEU A 36 -16.29 -1.67 12.86
CA LEU A 36 -17.66 -1.86 12.37
C LEU A 36 -17.81 -1.15 11.03
N GLU A 37 -18.22 -1.87 10.02
CA GLU A 37 -18.51 -1.33 8.69
C GLU A 37 -19.93 -1.68 8.26
N ALA A 38 -20.67 -0.70 7.76
CA ALA A 38 -22.03 -0.89 7.24
C ALA A 38 -22.19 -0.15 5.91
N ARG A 39 -22.76 -0.81 4.92
CA ARG A 39 -23.03 -0.23 3.61
C ARG A 39 -24.41 -0.61 3.14
N VAL A 40 -25.15 0.39 2.67
CA VAL A 40 -26.46 0.22 2.05
C VAL A 40 -26.43 0.82 0.66
N GLU A 41 -26.77 0.04 -0.34
CA GLU A 41 -26.84 0.41 -1.75
C GLU A 41 -28.27 0.31 -2.23
N LEU A 42 -28.77 1.34 -2.84
CA LEU A 42 -30.04 1.40 -3.51
C LEU A 42 -29.82 1.59 -5.00
N LEU A 43 -30.22 0.61 -5.81
CA LEU A 43 -30.22 0.72 -7.26
C LEU A 43 -31.63 1.03 -7.72
N HIS A 44 -31.77 1.98 -8.64
CA HIS A 44 -33.07 2.31 -9.22
C HIS A 44 -33.30 1.61 -10.57
N GLN A 45 -34.55 1.52 -10.98
CA GLN A 45 -34.95 1.10 -12.33
C GLN A 45 -34.55 2.16 -13.35
N ASP A 46 -34.57 1.80 -14.63
CA ASP A 46 -34.31 2.75 -15.70
C ASP A 46 -35.25 3.95 -15.60
N PHE A 47 -34.68 5.13 -15.40
CA PHE A 47 -35.36 6.40 -15.36
C PHE A 47 -34.80 7.31 -16.44
N TRP A 48 -35.61 7.60 -17.49
CA TRP A 48 -35.15 8.30 -18.70
C TRP A 48 -33.88 7.73 -19.33
N ASN A 49 -33.75 6.39 -19.34
CA ASN A 49 -32.58 5.64 -19.79
C ASN A 49 -31.31 5.86 -18.94
N TRP A 50 -31.43 6.45 -17.75
CA TRP A 50 -30.38 6.45 -16.76
C TRP A 50 -30.53 5.25 -15.83
N ARG A 51 -29.41 4.60 -15.53
CA ARG A 51 -29.28 3.52 -14.57
C ARG A 51 -28.22 3.87 -13.56
N GLY A 52 -28.52 3.66 -12.30
CA GLY A 52 -27.56 4.00 -11.27
C GLY A 52 -28.09 3.73 -9.88
N GLY A 53 -27.53 4.43 -8.90
CA GLY A 53 -27.93 4.28 -7.53
C GLY A 53 -27.21 5.18 -6.57
N LEU A 54 -27.64 5.03 -5.32
CA LEU A 54 -27.07 5.70 -4.15
C LEU A 54 -26.48 4.67 -3.21
N SER A 55 -25.40 5.02 -2.55
CA SER A 55 -24.77 4.21 -1.51
C SER A 55 -24.49 5.06 -0.29
N VAL A 56 -24.88 4.57 0.88
CA VAL A 56 -24.47 5.11 2.18
C VAL A 56 -23.48 4.13 2.79
N HIS A 57 -22.34 4.64 3.23
CA HIS A 57 -21.28 3.85 3.84
C HIS A 57 -20.89 4.46 5.18
N TYR A 58 -20.85 3.64 6.21
CA TYR A 58 -20.38 3.98 7.55
C TYR A 58 -19.24 3.05 7.95
N LYS A 59 -18.18 3.62 8.53
CA LYS A 59 -17.09 2.86 9.11
C LYS A 59 -16.67 3.51 10.43
N LYS A 60 -16.49 2.67 11.45
CA LYS A 60 -15.82 3.01 12.69
C LYS A 60 -14.66 2.03 12.91
N SER A 61 -13.51 2.53 13.33
CA SER A 61 -12.34 1.73 13.67
C SER A 61 -11.69 2.28 14.92
N ASP A 62 -11.53 1.42 15.92
CA ASP A 62 -10.82 1.69 17.17
C ASP A 62 -9.49 0.91 17.12
N PHE A 63 -8.38 1.60 17.09
CA PHE A 63 -7.04 1.03 17.01
C PHE A 63 -6.27 1.28 18.29
N THR A 64 -5.57 0.25 18.80
CA THR A 64 -4.62 0.39 19.90
C THR A 64 -3.37 -0.45 19.65
N ALA A 65 -2.21 0.11 19.98
CA ALA A 65 -0.95 -0.60 20.05
C ALA A 65 -0.37 -0.41 21.47
N VAL A 66 0.07 -1.52 22.08
CA VAL A 66 0.63 -1.51 23.43
C VAL A 66 1.89 -2.37 23.46
N GLY A 67 3.02 -1.76 23.83
CA GLY A 67 4.32 -2.41 23.90
C GLY A 67 5.46 -1.44 23.65
N ALA A 68 6.68 -1.95 23.60
CA ALA A 68 7.88 -1.14 23.37
C ALA A 68 7.92 -0.52 21.96
N GLU A 69 7.32 -1.20 20.99
CA GLU A 69 7.26 -0.79 19.57
C GLU A 69 5.89 -0.23 19.18
N ALA A 70 5.13 0.32 20.15
CA ALA A 70 3.85 0.94 19.88
C ALA A 70 4.03 2.35 19.30
N PHE A 71 4.38 2.42 18.01
CA PHE A 71 4.66 3.69 17.30
C PHE A 71 3.41 4.48 16.91
N THR A 72 2.20 3.91 16.97
CA THR A 72 0.94 4.62 16.73
C THR A 72 0.09 4.64 18.00
N PRO A 73 -0.31 5.82 18.50
CA PRO A 73 -1.13 5.91 19.71
C PRO A 73 -2.53 5.35 19.49
N PRO A 74 -3.25 5.00 20.58
CA PRO A 74 -4.66 4.65 20.52
C PRO A 74 -5.46 5.72 19.79
N SER A 75 -6.23 5.31 18.77
CA SER A 75 -6.95 6.23 17.90
C SER A 75 -8.30 5.67 17.49
N GLU A 76 -9.29 6.55 17.35
CA GLU A 76 -10.61 6.25 16.81
C GLU A 76 -10.77 6.98 15.47
N THR A 77 -11.18 6.24 14.44
CA THR A 77 -11.55 6.81 13.15
C THR A 77 -13.01 6.51 12.85
N ASN A 78 -13.81 7.54 12.63
CA ASN A 78 -15.20 7.45 12.23
C ASN A 78 -15.39 8.08 10.85
N SER A 79 -16.05 7.38 9.94
CA SER A 79 -16.41 7.95 8.64
C SER A 79 -17.85 7.61 8.24
N ILE A 80 -18.48 8.56 7.57
CA ILE A 80 -19.77 8.39 6.91
C ILE A 80 -19.70 9.02 5.53
N ALA A 81 -20.19 8.29 4.53
CA ALA A 81 -20.16 8.75 3.15
C ALA A 81 -21.49 8.49 2.44
N LEU A 82 -21.81 9.40 1.52
CA LEU A 82 -22.88 9.26 0.54
C LEU A 82 -22.23 9.29 -0.85
N ALA A 83 -22.52 8.26 -1.65
CA ALA A 83 -22.07 8.17 -3.04
C ALA A 83 -23.26 8.03 -3.98
N TRP A 84 -23.11 8.58 -5.17
CA TRP A 84 -24.07 8.52 -6.26
C TRP A 84 -23.33 8.15 -7.53
N ILE A 85 -23.93 7.26 -8.34
CA ILE A 85 -23.43 6.86 -9.65
C ILE A 85 -24.58 6.74 -10.63
N GLU A 86 -24.38 7.22 -11.85
CA GLU A 86 -25.35 7.14 -12.95
C GLU A 86 -24.63 6.82 -14.25
N GLU A 87 -25.32 6.03 -15.08
CA GLU A 87 -24.86 5.72 -16.44
C GLU A 87 -25.98 5.79 -17.44
N ARG A 88 -25.64 6.18 -18.68
CA ARG A 88 -26.58 6.25 -19.78
C ARG A 88 -25.90 5.97 -21.12
N HIS A 89 -26.58 5.17 -21.93
CA HIS A 89 -26.20 4.95 -23.33
C HIS A 89 -26.77 6.03 -24.26
N PHE A 90 -25.94 6.55 -25.13
CA PHE A 90 -26.28 7.46 -26.23
C PHE A 90 -25.81 6.78 -27.56
N GLY A 91 -26.61 5.84 -28.07
CA GLY A 91 -26.20 4.98 -29.17
C GLY A 91 -24.99 4.13 -28.76
N ASP A 92 -23.88 4.28 -29.47
CA ASP A 92 -22.62 3.53 -29.24
C ASP A 92 -21.75 4.15 -28.13
N VAL A 93 -22.24 5.17 -27.43
CA VAL A 93 -21.49 5.84 -26.36
C VAL A 93 -22.18 5.61 -25.01
N LEU A 94 -21.44 5.09 -24.04
CA LEU A 94 -21.82 5.02 -22.64
C LEU A 94 -21.20 6.20 -21.90
N LEU A 95 -22.00 7.00 -21.23
CA LEU A 95 -21.59 8.02 -20.28
C LEU A 95 -21.82 7.52 -18.85
N GLN A 96 -20.80 7.67 -18.00
CA GLN A 96 -20.88 7.35 -16.57
C GLN A 96 -20.50 8.59 -15.76
N LEU A 97 -21.26 8.87 -14.69
CA LEU A 97 -21.03 9.97 -13.76
C LEU A 97 -21.02 9.43 -12.34
N GLY A 98 -20.15 9.96 -11.52
CA GLY A 98 -20.05 9.60 -10.11
C GLY A 98 -19.75 10.81 -9.23
N ALA A 99 -20.32 10.81 -8.02
CA ALA A 99 -20.04 11.77 -6.97
C ALA A 99 -20.04 11.09 -5.61
N ARG A 100 -19.16 11.52 -4.71
CA ARG A 100 -19.09 11.07 -3.32
C ARG A 100 -18.77 12.25 -2.42
N ILE A 101 -19.46 12.32 -1.30
CA ILE A 101 -19.15 13.18 -0.18
C ILE A 101 -18.92 12.32 1.05
N GLU A 102 -17.94 12.68 1.85
CA GLU A 102 -17.61 11.94 3.06
C GLU A 102 -17.31 12.90 4.21
N ARG A 103 -17.53 12.46 5.43
CA ARG A 103 -17.03 13.09 6.65
C ARG A 103 -16.22 12.05 7.38
N THR A 104 -14.94 12.35 7.63
CA THR A 104 -14.01 11.52 8.39
C THR A 104 -13.56 12.29 9.62
N GLU A 105 -13.61 11.65 10.78
CA GLU A 105 -13.18 12.18 12.06
C GLU A 105 -12.14 11.24 12.66
N ILE A 106 -10.98 11.81 13.04
CA ILE A 106 -9.85 11.09 13.63
C ILE A 106 -9.61 11.70 15.01
N ASN A 107 -9.73 10.86 16.03
CA ASN A 107 -9.53 11.25 17.41
C ASN A 107 -8.44 10.38 18.06
N ALA A 108 -7.56 10.99 18.83
CA ALA A 108 -6.60 10.29 19.64
C ALA A 108 -6.40 11.03 20.97
N ASP A 109 -6.57 10.31 22.07
CA ASP A 109 -6.41 10.84 23.41
C ASP A 109 -5.03 10.46 23.97
N LYS A 110 -4.42 11.39 24.71
CA LYS A 110 -3.15 11.16 25.41
C LYS A 110 -2.01 10.75 24.47
N VAL A 111 -1.96 11.37 23.29
CA VAL A 111 -0.81 11.19 22.39
C VAL A 111 0.43 11.66 23.13
N ARG A 112 1.42 10.78 23.23
CA ARG A 112 2.69 11.05 23.91
C ARG A 112 3.74 11.43 22.90
N LEU A 113 4.47 12.47 23.16
CA LEU A 113 5.67 12.86 22.44
C LEU A 113 6.85 12.67 23.40
N PRO A 114 7.50 11.49 23.40
CA PRO A 114 8.70 11.29 24.20
C PRO A 114 9.85 12.11 23.61
N GLU A 115 10.76 12.53 24.47
CA GLU A 115 12.04 13.08 24.03
C GLU A 115 12.90 11.91 23.54
N ILE A 116 13.40 12.02 22.31
CA ILE A 116 14.27 11.02 21.70
C ILE A 116 15.63 11.64 21.42
N GLU A 117 16.68 10.85 21.57
CA GLU A 117 18.01 11.26 21.20
C GLU A 117 18.21 11.08 19.68
N LEU A 118 18.46 12.20 18.99
CA LEU A 118 18.68 12.23 17.56
C LEU A 118 20.18 12.40 17.27
N VAL A 119 20.68 11.59 16.36
CA VAL A 119 22.07 11.63 15.91
C VAL A 119 22.09 11.98 14.42
N SER A 120 22.90 12.97 14.03
CA SER A 120 23.13 13.29 12.62
C SER A 120 24.05 12.24 11.98
N ASN A 121 23.70 11.77 10.78
CA ASN A 121 24.51 10.81 10.04
C ASN A 121 25.64 11.48 9.21
N GLU A 122 25.89 12.77 9.37
CA GLU A 122 27.00 13.44 8.74
C GLU A 122 28.31 13.05 9.44
N HIS A 123 29.11 12.22 8.81
CA HIS A 123 30.49 11.95 9.19
C HIS A 123 31.35 13.14 8.80
N ASP A 124 31.48 14.12 9.67
CA ASP A 124 32.56 15.08 9.58
C ASP A 124 33.86 14.42 10.08
N HIS A 125 34.71 14.04 9.13
CA HIS A 125 36.09 13.68 9.41
C HIS A 125 36.89 14.96 9.70
N GLU A 126 36.77 15.51 10.88
CA GLU A 126 37.80 16.42 11.42
C GLU A 126 38.56 15.72 12.55
N GLU A 127 39.82 15.38 12.23
CA GLU A 127 40.82 15.01 13.24
C GLU A 127 40.98 16.19 14.22
N HIS A 128 40.55 16.08 15.45
CA HIS A 128 40.98 16.97 16.51
C HIS A 128 41.62 16.23 17.68
N ASP A 129 42.85 16.69 17.93
CA ASP A 129 43.81 16.33 18.94
C ASP A 129 43.22 16.31 20.37
N TYR A 130 43.80 15.41 21.15
CA TYR A 130 43.63 15.23 22.58
C TYR A 130 43.73 16.52 23.39
N HIS A 131 42.74 16.79 24.25
CA HIS A 131 42.98 17.39 25.56
C HIS A 131 42.01 16.83 26.63
N ASP A 132 42.66 16.47 27.70
CA ASP A 132 42.29 15.82 28.95
C ASP A 132 41.31 16.64 29.80
N ASP A 133 40.57 15.90 30.66
CA ASP A 133 39.90 16.31 31.89
C ASP A 133 38.68 17.29 31.83
N HIS A 134 37.49 16.74 32.09
CA HIS A 134 36.76 17.03 33.34
C HIS A 134 35.44 16.25 33.41
N ASP A 135 35.32 15.41 34.46
CA ASP A 135 34.04 14.86 34.96
C ASP A 135 33.00 15.95 35.16
N HIS A 136 32.01 16.01 34.31
CA HIS A 136 30.69 16.53 34.63
C HIS A 136 29.65 15.47 34.19
N ALA A 137 29.29 14.63 35.18
CA ALA A 137 28.05 13.90 35.08
C ALA A 137 26.93 14.93 34.93
N SER A 138 26.46 15.16 33.71
CA SER A 138 25.21 15.86 33.46
C SER A 138 24.09 15.07 34.16
N PRO A 139 23.23 15.71 34.95
CA PRO A 139 22.06 15.03 35.52
C PRO A 139 21.24 14.52 34.33
N ALA A 140 20.97 13.21 34.31
CA ALA A 140 20.02 12.62 33.39
C ALA A 140 18.75 13.47 33.42
N THR A 141 18.54 14.26 32.38
CA THR A 141 17.29 14.97 32.16
C THR A 141 16.25 13.90 31.96
N GLN A 142 15.41 13.64 32.95
CA GLN A 142 14.20 12.84 32.77
C GLN A 142 13.39 13.57 31.69
N GLY A 143 13.38 13.03 30.46
CA GLY A 143 12.71 13.62 29.35
C GLY A 143 11.26 13.96 29.66
N MET A 144 10.87 15.21 29.44
CA MET A 144 9.50 15.66 29.68
C MET A 144 8.60 15.11 28.57
N THR A 145 7.85 14.05 28.86
CA THR A 145 6.79 13.54 27.98
C THR A 145 5.63 14.54 27.96
N ARG A 146 5.38 15.13 26.82
CA ARG A 146 4.18 15.97 26.59
C ARG A 146 3.00 15.08 26.20
N ASN A 147 1.83 15.34 26.76
CA ASN A 147 0.58 14.67 26.38
C ASN A 147 -0.36 15.69 25.75
N PHE A 148 -1.00 15.33 24.65
CA PHE A 148 -2.00 16.15 24.00
C PHE A 148 -3.11 15.29 23.41
N ASN A 149 -4.25 15.90 23.11
CA ASN A 149 -5.38 15.25 22.46
C ASN A 149 -5.48 15.78 21.04
N VAL A 150 -5.77 14.90 20.12
CA VAL A 150 -5.94 15.20 18.69
C VAL A 150 -7.39 14.96 18.30
N SER A 151 -7.99 15.90 17.59
CA SER A 151 -9.29 15.72 16.96
C SER A 151 -9.29 16.49 15.63
N HIS A 152 -9.32 15.75 14.54
CA HIS A 152 -9.39 16.32 13.19
C HIS A 152 -10.65 15.85 12.47
N VAL A 153 -11.29 16.76 11.75
CA VAL A 153 -12.46 16.49 10.93
C VAL A 153 -12.18 16.89 9.50
N PHE A 154 -12.32 15.94 8.61
CA PHE A 154 -12.13 16.11 7.18
C PHE A 154 -13.46 15.91 6.43
N ASN A 155 -13.60 16.57 5.29
CA ASN A 155 -14.76 16.40 4.42
C ASN A 155 -14.30 16.10 2.98
N PRO A 156 -13.81 14.87 2.73
CA PRO A 156 -13.40 14.45 1.41
C PRO A 156 -14.56 14.49 0.41
N THR A 157 -14.26 14.87 -0.82
CA THR A 157 -15.20 14.87 -1.94
C THR A 157 -14.56 14.24 -3.16
N SER A 158 -15.35 13.47 -3.94
CA SER A 158 -14.86 12.88 -5.18
C SER A 158 -15.90 13.05 -6.27
N LEU A 159 -15.42 13.34 -7.49
CA LEU A 159 -16.22 13.44 -8.69
C LEU A 159 -15.56 12.61 -9.79
N SER A 160 -16.35 11.97 -10.62
CA SER A 160 -15.85 11.23 -11.78
C SER A 160 -16.78 11.34 -12.98
N ALA A 161 -16.19 11.30 -14.16
CA ALA A 161 -16.89 11.21 -15.43
C ALA A 161 -16.14 10.24 -16.36
N GLY A 162 -16.85 9.24 -16.88
CA GLY A 162 -16.34 8.24 -17.79
C GLY A 162 -17.14 8.22 -19.08
N LEU A 163 -16.45 7.96 -20.18
CA LEU A 163 -17.04 7.79 -21.49
C LEU A 163 -16.45 6.54 -22.14
N VAL A 164 -17.29 5.64 -22.59
CA VAL A 164 -16.88 4.46 -23.39
C VAL A 164 -17.58 4.53 -24.74
N TRP A 165 -16.81 4.50 -25.81
CA TRP A 165 -17.30 4.56 -27.17
C TRP A 165 -17.01 3.26 -27.91
N ASP A 166 -18.07 2.53 -28.27
CA ASP A 166 -18.03 1.34 -29.11
C ASP A 166 -17.94 1.76 -30.59
N PHE A 167 -16.75 2.20 -31.03
CA PHE A 167 -16.57 2.83 -32.34
C PHE A 167 -16.64 1.85 -33.52
N THR A 168 -16.48 0.56 -33.24
CA THR A 168 -16.71 -0.53 -34.21
C THR A 168 -16.96 -1.84 -33.45
N ASP A 169 -17.58 -2.81 -34.10
CA ASP A 169 -17.94 -4.09 -33.49
C ASP A 169 -16.73 -4.78 -32.86
N GLY A 170 -16.82 -5.08 -31.57
CA GLY A 170 -15.75 -5.72 -30.78
C GLY A 170 -14.62 -4.80 -30.34
N TYR A 171 -14.71 -3.48 -30.54
CA TYR A 171 -13.72 -2.52 -30.08
C TYR A 171 -14.37 -1.37 -29.33
N ASN A 172 -13.72 -0.92 -28.27
CA ASN A 172 -14.09 0.33 -27.61
C ASN A 172 -12.89 1.17 -27.20
N LEU A 173 -13.16 2.47 -27.06
CA LEU A 173 -12.28 3.48 -26.51
C LEU A 173 -12.93 4.04 -25.26
N GLY A 174 -12.22 4.00 -24.13
CA GLY A 174 -12.65 4.57 -22.86
C GLY A 174 -11.80 5.77 -22.47
N VAL A 175 -12.44 6.78 -21.89
CA VAL A 175 -11.80 7.92 -21.24
C VAL A 175 -12.46 8.08 -19.87
N SER A 176 -11.66 8.20 -18.82
CA SER A 176 -12.14 8.50 -17.47
C SER A 176 -11.39 9.70 -16.90
N LEU A 177 -12.13 10.58 -16.25
CA LEU A 177 -11.61 11.72 -15.51
C LEU A 177 -12.10 11.61 -14.08
N SER A 178 -11.22 11.80 -13.11
CA SER A 178 -11.63 11.85 -11.71
C SER A 178 -10.87 12.92 -10.94
N HIS A 179 -11.60 13.53 -10.02
CA HIS A 179 -11.08 14.41 -8.98
C HIS A 179 -11.49 13.83 -7.64
N SER A 180 -10.54 13.53 -6.76
CA SER A 180 -10.82 12.93 -5.47
C SER A 180 -9.98 13.53 -4.36
N LYS A 181 -10.57 13.63 -3.17
CA LYS A 181 -9.88 14.00 -1.94
C LYS A 181 -9.89 12.84 -0.96
N ARG A 182 -8.79 12.67 -0.23
CA ARG A 182 -8.60 11.66 0.82
C ARG A 182 -8.15 12.34 2.10
N ALA A 183 -8.77 11.98 3.22
CA ALA A 183 -8.23 12.32 4.54
C ALA A 183 -6.96 11.48 4.80
N PRO A 184 -5.93 12.02 5.49
CA PRO A 184 -4.84 11.22 5.98
C PRO A 184 -5.33 10.16 6.97
N SER A 185 -4.59 9.07 7.14
CA SER A 185 -4.85 8.05 8.15
C SER A 185 -4.35 8.49 9.53
N ALA A 186 -4.80 7.79 10.58
CA ALA A 186 -4.28 8.02 11.93
C ALA A 186 -2.78 7.75 12.03
N SER A 187 -2.26 6.71 11.35
CA SER A 187 -0.82 6.43 11.32
C SER A 187 -0.02 7.50 10.58
N GLU A 188 -0.48 7.97 9.41
CA GLU A 188 0.20 9.07 8.69
C GLU A 188 0.30 10.35 9.53
N LEU A 189 -0.63 10.57 10.44
CA LEU A 189 -0.64 11.76 11.30
C LEU A 189 0.12 11.57 12.62
N LEU A 190 -0.02 10.40 13.26
CA LEU A 190 0.23 10.22 14.68
C LEU A 190 1.38 9.27 14.99
N SER A 191 1.96 8.58 14.01
CA SER A 191 3.09 7.66 14.25
C SER A 191 4.21 8.38 14.96
N PHE A 192 4.76 7.78 16.02
CA PHE A 192 5.93 8.28 16.73
C PHE A 192 6.58 7.14 17.51
N GLY A 193 7.58 6.50 16.92
CA GLY A 193 8.28 5.40 17.56
C GLY A 193 9.00 4.45 16.61
N PRO A 194 9.73 3.49 17.18
CA PRO A 194 10.41 2.46 16.40
C PRO A 194 9.39 1.51 15.75
N HIS A 195 9.59 1.22 14.49
CA HIS A 195 8.89 0.18 13.74
C HIS A 195 9.91 -0.87 13.29
N ILE A 196 10.20 -1.82 14.15
CA ILE A 196 11.26 -2.81 13.94
C ILE A 196 11.01 -3.64 12.67
N GLY A 197 9.74 -3.95 12.38
CA GLY A 197 9.36 -4.69 11.17
C GLY A 197 9.75 -4.00 9.87
N THR A 198 9.84 -2.67 9.83
CA THR A 198 10.33 -1.89 8.68
C THR A 198 11.81 -1.50 8.81
N GLY A 199 12.36 -1.56 10.02
CA GLY A 199 13.71 -1.11 10.33
C GLY A 199 13.85 0.42 10.40
N PHE A 200 12.77 1.15 10.71
CA PHE A 200 12.74 2.61 10.75
C PHE A 200 12.15 3.12 12.06
N TYR A 201 12.51 4.36 12.42
CA TYR A 201 11.80 5.15 13.41
C TYR A 201 10.82 6.06 12.66
N GLU A 202 9.53 5.84 12.87
CA GLU A 202 8.47 6.56 12.14
C GLU A 202 7.98 7.77 12.91
N VAL A 203 7.80 8.89 12.19
CA VAL A 203 7.27 10.15 12.74
C VAL A 203 6.11 10.62 11.86
N GLY A 204 4.93 10.79 12.46
CA GLY A 204 3.71 11.24 11.80
C GLY A 204 3.76 12.73 11.42
N ALA A 205 2.94 13.12 10.45
CA ALA A 205 2.91 14.48 9.89
C ALA A 205 2.43 15.56 10.87
N LEU A 206 1.92 15.21 12.04
CA LEU A 206 1.64 16.18 13.12
C LEU A 206 2.90 16.64 13.86
N PHE A 207 4.05 16.02 13.61
CA PHE A 207 5.29 16.33 14.29
C PHE A 207 6.29 16.91 13.27
N ALA A 208 6.86 18.05 13.58
CA ALA A 208 7.89 18.69 12.79
C ALA A 208 9.24 18.60 13.49
N LEU A 209 10.31 18.42 12.71
CA LEU A 209 11.68 18.52 13.18
C LEU A 209 12.02 20.00 13.40
N HIS A 210 12.44 20.34 14.61
CA HIS A 210 13.01 21.63 14.98
C HIS A 210 14.53 21.48 15.08
N ASP A 211 15.24 22.15 14.18
CA ASP A 211 16.70 22.23 14.11
C ASP A 211 17.12 23.70 14.18
N ASP A 212 16.95 24.31 15.34
CA ASP A 212 17.36 25.69 15.57
C ASP A 212 18.86 25.75 15.84
N HIS A 213 19.57 26.61 15.13
CA HIS A 213 21.02 26.75 15.22
C HIS A 213 21.53 26.87 16.69
N GLY A 214 22.09 25.79 17.20
CA GLY A 214 22.69 25.68 18.51
C GLY A 214 21.91 24.89 19.55
N GLU A 215 20.77 24.34 19.20
CA GLU A 215 20.03 23.34 19.99
C GLU A 215 20.15 21.95 19.37
N THR A 216 19.97 20.91 20.17
CA THR A 216 19.90 19.55 19.65
C THR A 216 18.60 19.39 18.83
N PRO A 217 18.65 18.83 17.61
CA PRO A 217 17.46 18.59 16.81
C PRO A 217 16.42 17.79 17.61
N HIS A 218 15.17 18.20 17.57
CA HIS A 218 14.09 17.53 18.29
C HIS A 218 12.75 17.64 17.55
N PHE A 219 11.83 16.73 17.81
CA PHE A 219 10.48 16.79 17.25
C PHE A 219 9.53 17.54 18.19
N GLY A 220 8.72 18.42 17.59
CA GLY A 220 7.62 19.13 18.25
C GLY A 220 6.35 19.02 17.43
N LEU A 221 5.24 19.58 17.94
CA LEU A 221 4.03 19.70 17.15
C LEU A 221 4.27 20.67 15.98
N THR A 222 3.79 20.30 14.78
CA THR A 222 3.82 21.22 13.64
C THR A 222 2.82 22.36 13.84
N ASP A 223 3.20 23.54 13.39
CA ASP A 223 2.30 24.69 13.27
C ASP A 223 1.53 24.70 11.92
N GLU A 224 1.85 23.76 11.02
CA GLU A 224 1.21 23.63 9.74
C GLU A 224 -0.18 22.98 9.84
N ALA A 225 -1.10 23.44 8.99
CA ALA A 225 -2.44 22.84 8.93
C ALA A 225 -2.37 21.46 8.30
N VAL A 226 -3.04 20.47 8.93
CA VAL A 226 -3.22 19.15 8.32
C VAL A 226 -4.09 19.28 7.08
N VAL A 227 -3.59 18.80 5.96
CA VAL A 227 -4.22 18.90 4.64
C VAL A 227 -4.81 17.56 4.19
N MET A 228 -5.67 17.57 3.19
CA MET A 228 -6.16 16.37 2.52
C MET A 228 -5.43 16.19 1.19
N GLU A 229 -5.07 14.96 0.87
CA GLU A 229 -4.62 14.66 -0.49
C GLU A 229 -5.70 15.01 -1.50
N THR A 230 -5.27 15.56 -2.64
CA THR A 230 -6.15 15.90 -3.77
C THR A 230 -5.59 15.29 -5.04
N SER A 231 -6.28 14.32 -5.60
CA SER A 231 -5.89 13.58 -6.81
C SER A 231 -6.72 14.03 -8.01
N ASN A 232 -6.06 14.31 -9.14
CA ASN A 232 -6.65 14.60 -10.44
C ASN A 232 -6.13 13.55 -11.44
N ASN A 233 -6.99 12.66 -11.88
CA ASN A 233 -6.60 11.53 -12.70
C ASN A 233 -7.31 11.54 -14.06
N ILE A 234 -6.57 11.16 -15.10
CA ILE A 234 -7.09 10.82 -16.42
C ILE A 234 -6.64 9.42 -16.82
N ASP A 235 -7.58 8.60 -17.27
CA ASP A 235 -7.35 7.26 -17.82
C ASP A 235 -7.83 7.19 -19.26
N LEU A 236 -7.05 6.50 -20.09
CA LEU A 236 -7.38 6.15 -21.46
C LEU A 236 -7.33 4.64 -21.62
N SER A 237 -8.33 4.04 -22.23
CA SER A 237 -8.35 2.61 -22.50
C SER A 237 -8.78 2.31 -23.92
N LEU A 238 -8.05 1.41 -24.60
CA LEU A 238 -8.43 0.87 -25.89
C LEU A 238 -8.55 -0.64 -25.77
N ARG A 239 -9.69 -1.19 -26.16
CA ARG A 239 -9.99 -2.62 -26.00
C ARG A 239 -10.49 -3.23 -27.31
N LYS A 240 -10.05 -4.46 -27.55
CA LYS A 240 -10.64 -5.39 -28.49
C LYS A 240 -11.06 -6.64 -27.76
N PHE A 241 -12.35 -7.02 -27.82
CA PHE A 241 -12.92 -8.07 -26.99
C PHE A 241 -13.69 -9.15 -27.75
N LYS A 242 -13.73 -9.10 -29.08
CA LYS A 242 -14.37 -10.13 -29.93
C LYS A 242 -13.35 -10.92 -30.74
N GLY A 243 -13.68 -12.22 -30.97
CA GLY A 243 -12.88 -13.16 -31.72
C GLY A 243 -11.78 -13.80 -30.86
N ASP A 244 -10.93 -14.59 -31.51
CA ASP A 244 -9.88 -15.38 -30.85
C ASP A 244 -8.69 -14.55 -30.40
N PHE A 245 -8.61 -13.30 -30.82
CA PHE A 245 -7.59 -12.36 -30.44
C PHE A 245 -8.20 -11.11 -29.82
N GLY A 246 -7.78 -10.78 -28.60
CA GLY A 246 -8.20 -9.60 -27.88
C GLY A 246 -7.03 -8.85 -27.26
N PHE A 247 -7.25 -7.56 -26.94
CA PHE A 247 -6.28 -6.77 -26.19
C PHE A 247 -6.96 -5.68 -25.36
N ILE A 248 -6.24 -5.25 -24.32
CA ILE A 248 -6.55 -4.08 -23.51
C ILE A 248 -5.26 -3.28 -23.39
N PHE A 249 -5.32 -1.99 -23.73
CA PHE A 249 -4.26 -1.01 -23.47
C PHE A 249 -4.83 0.08 -22.59
N ASN A 250 -4.19 0.34 -21.46
CA ASN A 250 -4.53 1.41 -20.56
C ASN A 250 -3.32 2.34 -20.40
N ALA A 251 -3.57 3.64 -20.38
CA ALA A 251 -2.61 4.67 -20.01
C ALA A 251 -3.26 5.59 -18.99
N PHE A 252 -2.52 5.96 -17.95
CA PHE A 252 -3.01 6.86 -16.93
C PHE A 252 -2.01 7.95 -16.60
N TYR A 253 -2.54 9.08 -16.18
CA TYR A 253 -1.78 10.20 -15.64
C TYR A 253 -2.54 10.76 -14.45
N ASN A 254 -1.89 10.81 -13.29
CA ASN A 254 -2.44 11.27 -12.03
C ASN A 254 -1.52 12.32 -11.41
N GLU A 255 -2.06 13.50 -11.14
CA GLU A 255 -1.45 14.52 -10.29
C GLU A 255 -2.08 14.47 -8.93
N ILE A 256 -1.26 14.36 -7.89
CA ILE A 256 -1.72 14.35 -6.50
C ILE A 256 -1.02 15.50 -5.78
N ASP A 257 -1.79 16.43 -5.29
CA ASP A 257 -1.32 17.47 -4.40
C ASP A 257 -1.44 16.96 -2.95
N ASP A 258 -0.47 17.32 -2.10
CA ASP A 258 -0.42 16.95 -0.68
C ASP A 258 -0.40 15.42 -0.43
N TYR A 259 0.31 14.64 -1.25
CA TYR A 259 0.47 13.19 -1.07
C TYR A 259 1.31 12.88 0.17
N TYR A 260 0.74 12.10 1.10
CA TYR A 260 1.46 11.67 2.31
C TYR A 260 2.38 10.50 2.02
N TYR A 261 3.67 10.66 2.30
CA TYR A 261 4.66 9.60 2.21
C TYR A 261 5.76 9.77 3.27
N GLU A 262 6.47 8.70 3.56
CA GLU A 262 7.60 8.68 4.47
C GLU A 262 8.86 9.21 3.78
N GLN A 263 9.40 10.29 4.30
CA GLN A 263 10.64 10.92 3.83
C GLN A 263 11.76 10.69 4.84
N ALA A 264 12.94 10.28 4.34
CA ALA A 264 14.13 10.18 5.17
C ALA A 264 14.55 11.57 5.69
N THR A 265 14.78 11.68 6.99
CA THR A 265 15.22 12.95 7.62
C THR A 265 16.74 13.15 7.61
N GLY A 266 17.51 12.08 7.36
CA GLY A 266 18.97 12.07 7.54
C GLY A 266 19.44 11.86 8.98
N LEU A 267 18.51 11.71 9.93
CA LEU A 267 18.79 11.47 11.32
C LEU A 267 18.60 9.99 11.67
N SER A 268 19.21 9.57 12.79
CA SER A 268 18.94 8.29 13.45
C SER A 268 18.46 8.54 14.87
N ALA A 269 17.59 7.67 15.36
CA ALA A 269 17.08 7.69 16.72
C ALA A 269 17.45 6.41 17.45
N ASP A 270 17.74 6.51 18.75
CA ASP A 270 17.92 5.34 19.61
C ASP A 270 16.56 4.61 19.73
N ALA A 271 16.53 3.32 19.37
CA ALA A 271 15.33 2.49 19.46
C ALA A 271 15.12 1.86 20.84
N GLY A 272 16.04 2.12 21.79
CA GLY A 272 15.92 1.73 23.20
C GLY A 272 15.71 0.24 23.43
N HIS A 273 16.75 -0.53 23.68
CA HIS A 273 16.60 -1.87 24.27
C HIS A 273 16.49 -1.73 25.79
N ASP A 274 15.36 -2.15 26.37
CA ASP A 274 15.21 -2.33 27.80
C ASP A 274 16.04 -3.55 28.25
N HIS A 275 17.28 -3.30 28.65
CA HIS A 275 18.14 -4.29 29.30
C HIS A 275 17.83 -4.38 30.80
N SER A 276 16.59 -4.63 31.17
CA SER A 276 16.28 -5.02 32.56
C SER A 276 16.69 -6.48 32.79
N GLY A 277 17.98 -6.72 32.94
CA GLY A 277 18.48 -7.95 33.51
C GLY A 277 19.58 -8.67 32.74
N HIS A 278 20.81 -8.14 32.75
CA HIS A 278 21.98 -9.01 32.86
C HIS A 278 23.24 -8.27 33.37
N ASP A 279 23.98 -8.99 34.12
CA ASP A 279 25.14 -8.75 34.95
C ASP A 279 26.35 -8.17 34.19
N HIS A 280 27.12 -7.35 34.86
CA HIS A 280 28.29 -6.61 34.44
C HIS A 280 29.35 -7.41 33.68
N GLY A 281 29.58 -7.04 32.42
CA GLY A 281 30.80 -7.29 31.68
C GLY A 281 31.05 -6.10 30.78
N ASP A 282 32.26 -5.51 30.81
CA ASP A 282 32.72 -4.40 29.96
C ASP A 282 32.60 -4.80 28.47
N HIS A 283 31.44 -4.60 27.86
CA HIS A 283 31.23 -4.56 26.43
C HIS A 283 30.72 -3.16 26.09
N GLU A 284 31.35 -2.51 25.13
CA GLU A 284 30.84 -1.30 24.50
C GLU A 284 29.42 -1.60 24.05
N GLU A 285 28.41 -0.97 24.67
CA GLU A 285 27.01 -1.08 24.30
C GLU A 285 26.86 -0.43 22.92
N GLU A 286 26.79 -1.25 21.85
CA GLU A 286 26.37 -0.77 20.55
C GLU A 286 24.90 -0.31 20.70
N SER A 287 24.66 0.99 20.75
CA SER A 287 23.32 1.55 20.73
C SER A 287 22.63 1.14 19.42
N PHE A 288 21.48 0.47 19.51
CA PHE A 288 20.68 0.11 18.34
C PHE A 288 19.95 1.34 17.86
N THR A 289 20.45 1.96 16.80
CA THR A 289 19.83 3.14 16.19
C THR A 289 19.07 2.79 14.93
N LEU A 290 17.91 3.44 14.73
CA LEU A 290 17.08 3.32 13.52
C LEU A 290 17.11 4.65 12.74
N PRO A 291 17.20 4.61 11.39
CA PRO A 291 17.02 5.80 10.59
C PRO A 291 15.61 6.36 10.76
N VAL A 292 15.52 7.68 10.90
CA VAL A 292 14.25 8.39 11.13
C VAL A 292 13.61 8.78 9.81
N PHE A 293 12.36 8.33 9.62
CA PHE A 293 11.49 8.72 8.52
C PHE A 293 10.29 9.50 9.06
N ALA A 294 9.98 10.61 8.42
CA ALA A 294 8.84 11.45 8.78
C ALA A 294 7.82 11.49 7.65
N PHE A 295 6.54 11.34 7.99
CA PHE A 295 5.46 11.58 7.04
C PHE A 295 5.41 13.06 6.66
N SER A 296 5.42 13.33 5.38
CA SER A 296 5.26 14.66 4.84
C SER A 296 4.27 14.67 3.68
N ALA A 297 3.53 15.78 3.53
CA ALA A 297 2.63 15.99 2.41
C ALA A 297 3.39 16.69 1.28
N GLN A 298 3.49 16.06 0.11
CA GLN A 298 4.22 16.57 -1.05
C GLN A 298 3.43 16.36 -2.35
N ASP A 299 3.62 17.24 -3.29
CA ASP A 299 3.01 17.12 -4.60
C ASP A 299 3.73 16.05 -5.44
N VAL A 300 2.96 15.14 -6.02
CA VAL A 300 3.48 14.01 -6.80
C VAL A 300 2.79 13.88 -8.15
N THR A 301 3.47 13.22 -9.08
CA THR A 301 2.93 12.82 -10.37
C THR A 301 3.16 11.32 -10.55
N LEU A 302 2.07 10.61 -10.85
CA LEU A 302 2.10 9.19 -11.22
C LEU A 302 1.59 9.06 -12.65
N HIS A 303 2.31 8.31 -13.47
CA HIS A 303 1.83 7.95 -14.80
C HIS A 303 2.33 6.56 -15.18
N GLY A 304 1.59 5.91 -16.03
CA GLY A 304 1.94 4.56 -16.41
C GLY A 304 1.16 4.06 -17.60
N PHE A 305 1.54 2.86 -17.99
CA PHE A 305 0.95 2.13 -19.10
C PHE A 305 0.80 0.67 -18.72
N GLU A 306 -0.35 0.09 -19.01
CA GLU A 306 -0.66 -1.32 -18.84
C GLU A 306 -1.17 -1.89 -20.15
N ALA A 307 -0.72 -3.08 -20.51
CA ALA A 307 -1.15 -3.76 -21.71
C ALA A 307 -1.38 -5.25 -21.45
N GLN A 308 -2.43 -5.78 -22.02
CA GLN A 308 -2.67 -7.22 -22.10
C GLN A 308 -3.12 -7.58 -23.50
N VAL A 309 -2.52 -8.64 -24.03
CA VAL A 309 -2.92 -9.29 -25.28
C VAL A 309 -3.27 -10.74 -24.96
N ALA A 310 -4.41 -11.20 -25.43
CA ALA A 310 -4.86 -12.58 -25.27
C ALA A 310 -5.21 -13.16 -26.64
N TRP A 311 -4.73 -14.36 -26.91
CA TRP A 311 -4.97 -15.04 -28.15
C TRP A 311 -5.32 -16.52 -27.92
N GLN A 312 -6.52 -16.92 -28.33
CA GLN A 312 -6.92 -18.31 -28.43
C GLN A 312 -6.34 -18.88 -29.74
N VAL A 313 -5.16 -19.51 -29.67
CA VAL A 313 -4.41 -19.97 -30.81
C VAL A 313 -5.07 -21.21 -31.46
N THR A 314 -5.56 -22.14 -30.62
CA THR A 314 -6.40 -23.28 -30.98
C THR A 314 -7.50 -23.44 -29.93
N GLU A 315 -8.42 -24.39 -30.12
CA GLU A 315 -9.46 -24.71 -29.12
C GLU A 315 -8.84 -25.09 -27.75
N GLU A 316 -7.66 -25.66 -27.74
CA GLU A 316 -6.98 -26.19 -26.56
C GLU A 316 -5.87 -25.26 -26.03
N PHE A 317 -5.35 -24.35 -26.86
CA PHE A 317 -4.18 -23.56 -26.52
C PHE A 317 -4.46 -22.05 -26.59
N ALA A 318 -4.24 -21.37 -25.46
CA ALA A 318 -4.30 -19.92 -25.34
C ALA A 318 -2.93 -19.34 -24.95
N TRP A 319 -2.63 -18.18 -25.46
CA TRP A 319 -1.46 -17.40 -25.10
C TRP A 319 -1.88 -16.01 -24.66
N ARG A 320 -1.34 -15.56 -23.52
CA ARG A 320 -1.54 -14.22 -22.99
C ARG A 320 -0.19 -13.56 -22.73
N VAL A 321 -0.07 -12.31 -23.10
CA VAL A 321 1.05 -11.45 -22.73
C VAL A 321 0.50 -10.23 -22.03
N GLN A 322 1.09 -9.89 -20.87
CA GLN A 322 0.74 -8.69 -20.12
C GLN A 322 1.99 -7.98 -19.64
N GLY A 323 1.92 -6.68 -19.57
CA GLY A 323 3.01 -5.86 -19.03
C GLY A 323 2.50 -4.55 -18.47
N ASP A 324 3.24 -4.03 -17.51
CA ASP A 324 2.93 -2.80 -16.81
C ASP A 324 4.21 -2.02 -16.51
N ILE A 325 4.08 -0.71 -16.50
CA ILE A 325 5.10 0.24 -16.07
C ILE A 325 4.44 1.43 -15.38
N ILE A 326 4.95 1.80 -14.23
CA ILE A 326 4.56 3.00 -13.51
C ILE A 326 5.77 3.86 -13.20
N ARG A 327 5.58 5.16 -13.24
CA ARG A 327 6.52 6.18 -12.81
C ARG A 327 5.87 7.04 -11.74
N ALA A 328 6.51 7.15 -10.59
CA ALA A 328 6.02 7.93 -9.45
C ALA A 328 7.12 8.90 -9.00
N ARG A 329 6.85 10.21 -9.06
CA ARG A 329 7.85 11.27 -8.83
C ARG A 329 7.29 12.41 -8.00
N LEU A 330 8.14 12.98 -7.16
CA LEU A 330 7.87 14.27 -6.52
C LEU A 330 7.91 15.39 -7.55
N LYS A 331 6.98 16.35 -7.52
CA LYS A 331 7.03 17.55 -8.38
C LYS A 331 8.24 18.44 -8.04
N SER A 332 8.69 18.41 -6.79
CA SER A 332 9.90 19.09 -6.31
C SER A 332 11.22 18.44 -6.80
N GLY A 333 11.13 17.25 -7.38
CA GLY A 333 12.26 16.43 -7.82
C GLY A 333 12.54 15.24 -6.91
N GLY A 334 12.95 14.13 -7.50
CA GLY A 334 13.16 12.84 -6.82
C GLY A 334 12.08 11.82 -7.14
N GLU A 335 12.29 10.60 -6.68
CA GLU A 335 11.42 9.45 -6.92
C GLU A 335 10.65 9.13 -5.63
N LEU A 336 9.44 8.58 -5.77
CA LEU A 336 8.73 8.02 -4.62
C LEU A 336 9.31 6.67 -4.24
N PRO A 337 9.42 6.37 -2.94
CA PRO A 337 9.94 5.09 -2.49
C PRO A 337 9.03 3.93 -2.92
N ARG A 338 9.65 2.74 -3.05
CA ARG A 338 8.95 1.48 -3.32
C ARG A 338 8.10 1.47 -4.59
N THR A 339 8.48 2.27 -5.57
CA THR A 339 7.84 2.26 -6.89
C THR A 339 8.14 0.92 -7.58
N PRO A 340 7.13 0.11 -7.98
CA PRO A 340 7.39 -1.20 -8.59
C PRO A 340 8.17 -1.07 -9.90
N PRO A 341 9.06 -2.04 -10.21
CA PRO A 341 9.72 -2.10 -11.51
C PRO A 341 8.71 -2.41 -12.63
N ALA A 342 9.06 -2.08 -13.86
CA ALA A 342 8.32 -2.57 -15.01
C ALA A 342 8.30 -4.10 -15.03
N ARG A 343 7.22 -4.69 -15.53
CA ARG A 343 7.04 -6.15 -15.59
C ARG A 343 6.46 -6.56 -16.93
N LEU A 344 6.93 -7.71 -17.44
CA LEU A 344 6.37 -8.37 -18.62
C LEU A 344 6.15 -9.86 -18.31
N THR A 345 4.92 -10.34 -18.44
CA THR A 345 4.56 -11.74 -18.20
C THR A 345 4.00 -12.35 -19.48
N SER A 346 4.47 -13.54 -19.82
CA SER A 346 3.92 -14.40 -20.85
C SER A 346 3.33 -15.64 -20.20
N GLU A 347 2.07 -15.90 -20.47
CA GLU A 347 1.30 -17.03 -19.95
C GLU A 347 0.87 -17.93 -21.10
N PHE A 348 1.17 -19.21 -21.00
CA PHE A 348 0.77 -20.24 -21.92
C PHE A 348 -0.19 -21.18 -21.20
N ASN A 349 -1.41 -21.27 -21.70
CA ASN A 349 -2.45 -22.13 -21.13
C ASN A 349 -2.82 -23.21 -22.14
N TYR A 350 -2.80 -24.46 -21.69
CA TYR A 350 -3.24 -25.61 -22.46
C TYR A 350 -4.38 -26.33 -21.73
N GLN A 351 -5.48 -26.58 -22.43
CA GLN A 351 -6.68 -27.24 -21.94
C GLN A 351 -7.07 -28.38 -22.87
N GLY A 352 -6.51 -29.57 -22.65
CA GLY A 352 -6.90 -30.79 -23.36
C GLY A 352 -7.90 -31.63 -22.56
N ASP A 353 -8.35 -32.76 -23.13
CA ASP A 353 -9.37 -33.63 -22.51
C ASP A 353 -9.01 -34.13 -21.11
N ARG A 354 -7.74 -34.43 -20.89
CA ARG A 354 -7.26 -35.01 -19.61
C ARG A 354 -6.13 -34.22 -18.96
N ILE A 355 -5.46 -33.40 -19.74
CA ILE A 355 -4.31 -32.62 -19.25
C ILE A 355 -4.66 -31.14 -19.40
N SER A 356 -4.52 -30.41 -18.32
CA SER A 356 -4.45 -28.95 -18.35
C SER A 356 -3.13 -28.48 -17.77
N SER A 357 -2.56 -27.44 -18.35
CA SER A 357 -1.29 -26.88 -17.89
C SER A 357 -1.21 -25.38 -18.13
N ASP A 358 -0.52 -24.72 -17.21
CA ASP A 358 -0.19 -23.32 -17.26
C ASP A 358 1.31 -23.16 -17.11
N LEU A 359 1.91 -22.31 -17.93
CA LEU A 359 3.30 -21.89 -17.81
C LEU A 359 3.35 -20.37 -17.81
N PHE A 360 3.93 -19.80 -16.75
CA PHE A 360 4.15 -18.37 -16.59
C PHE A 360 5.63 -18.08 -16.69
N ILE A 361 5.98 -17.10 -17.49
CA ILE A 361 7.33 -16.55 -17.61
C ILE A 361 7.22 -15.06 -17.37
N SER A 362 7.72 -14.59 -16.25
CA SER A 362 7.66 -13.19 -15.83
C SER A 362 9.04 -12.60 -15.77
N TYR A 363 9.27 -11.54 -16.51
CA TYR A 363 10.46 -10.73 -16.45
C TYR A 363 10.17 -9.45 -15.65
N TYR A 364 10.87 -9.26 -14.55
CA TYR A 364 10.89 -8.04 -13.76
C TYR A 364 12.12 -7.26 -14.17
N PHE A 365 11.93 -6.01 -14.58
CA PHE A 365 13.05 -5.16 -14.96
C PHE A 365 13.81 -4.69 -13.72
N GLU A 366 15.05 -4.23 -13.90
CA GLU A 366 15.78 -3.57 -12.84
C GLU A 366 15.06 -2.30 -12.39
N GLN A 367 15.11 -1.99 -11.09
CA GLN A 367 14.60 -0.74 -10.54
C GLN A 367 15.77 0.08 -9.97
N THR A 368 16.11 1.11 -10.71
CA THR A 368 17.19 2.07 -10.35
C THR A 368 16.65 3.46 -10.02
N HIS A 369 15.33 3.66 -10.17
CA HIS A 369 14.66 4.90 -9.83
C HIS A 369 14.18 4.83 -8.38
N THR A 370 15.08 5.09 -7.46
CA THR A 370 14.91 4.91 -6.01
C THR A 370 14.84 6.25 -5.30
N ALA A 371 14.12 6.27 -4.18
CA ALA A 371 14.10 7.40 -3.26
C ALA A 371 15.39 7.50 -2.44
N ALA A 372 15.53 8.53 -1.62
CA ALA A 372 16.64 8.66 -0.69
C ALA A 372 16.68 7.47 0.28
N MET A 373 17.87 6.92 0.52
CA MET A 373 18.13 5.73 1.36
C MET A 373 17.49 4.43 0.87
N GLU A 374 16.93 4.40 -0.33
CA GLU A 374 16.39 3.18 -0.94
C GLU A 374 17.44 2.54 -1.86
N THR A 375 17.67 1.23 -1.71
CA THR A 375 18.55 0.45 -2.57
C THR A 375 17.86 0.11 -3.90
N SER A 376 18.63 0.04 -5.00
CA SER A 376 18.14 -0.51 -6.27
C SER A 376 17.95 -2.02 -6.19
N THR A 377 17.18 -2.58 -7.13
CA THR A 377 17.06 -4.04 -7.29
C THR A 377 17.36 -4.44 -8.72
N ASP A 378 18.07 -5.54 -8.87
CA ASP A 378 18.37 -6.12 -10.17
C ASP A 378 17.11 -6.70 -10.84
N GLY A 379 17.10 -6.77 -12.16
CA GLY A 379 16.05 -7.45 -12.90
C GLY A 379 16.21 -8.97 -12.82
N TYR A 380 15.09 -9.70 -12.85
CA TYR A 380 15.10 -11.16 -12.76
C TYR A 380 13.97 -11.81 -13.57
N ILE A 381 14.10 -13.13 -13.83
CA ILE A 381 13.10 -13.94 -14.53
C ILE A 381 12.53 -14.98 -13.57
N MET A 382 11.22 -14.94 -13.35
CA MET A 382 10.48 -16.00 -12.65
C MET A 382 9.80 -16.90 -13.66
N MET A 383 9.92 -18.21 -13.46
CA MET A 383 9.21 -19.21 -14.25
C MET A 383 8.43 -20.15 -13.35
N ASP A 384 7.12 -20.21 -13.54
CA ASP A 384 6.20 -21.03 -12.77
C ASP A 384 5.38 -21.92 -13.69
N ALA A 385 5.10 -23.14 -13.27
CA ALA A 385 4.31 -24.06 -14.06
C ALA A 385 3.33 -24.84 -13.18
N ASN A 386 2.16 -25.15 -13.76
CA ASN A 386 1.16 -26.02 -13.17
C ASN A 386 0.70 -27.03 -14.22
N VAL A 387 0.63 -28.30 -13.82
CA VAL A 387 0.12 -29.38 -14.69
C VAL A 387 -0.89 -30.19 -13.89
N ASN A 388 -2.08 -30.39 -14.48
CA ASN A 388 -3.12 -31.22 -13.90
C ASN A 388 -3.41 -32.40 -14.84
N TYR A 389 -3.57 -33.59 -14.28
CA TYR A 389 -4.06 -34.76 -14.98
C TYR A 389 -5.41 -35.18 -14.41
N HIS A 390 -6.47 -35.07 -15.22
CA HIS A 390 -7.85 -35.36 -14.86
C HIS A 390 -8.19 -36.82 -15.24
N PHE A 391 -8.84 -37.54 -14.31
CA PHE A 391 -9.31 -38.90 -14.56
C PHE A 391 -10.53 -39.22 -13.68
N ASN A 392 -11.33 -40.17 -14.14
CA ASN A 392 -12.52 -40.58 -13.43
C ASN A 392 -12.25 -41.91 -12.71
N LEU A 393 -12.63 -42.01 -11.44
CA LEU A 393 -12.62 -43.23 -10.66
C LEU A 393 -14.07 -43.57 -10.25
N GLY A 394 -14.74 -44.39 -11.05
CA GLY A 394 -16.16 -44.67 -10.90
C GLY A 394 -17.01 -43.42 -11.21
N GLN A 395 -17.68 -42.87 -10.21
CA GLN A 395 -18.52 -41.67 -10.34
C GLN A 395 -17.79 -40.38 -9.84
N HIS A 396 -16.54 -40.52 -9.43
CA HIS A 396 -15.78 -39.40 -8.85
C HIS A 396 -14.80 -38.84 -9.88
N ASP A 397 -14.79 -37.53 -10.00
CA ASP A 397 -13.83 -36.79 -10.82
C ASP A 397 -12.60 -36.46 -9.97
N LEU A 398 -11.45 -36.94 -10.40
CA LEU A 398 -10.19 -36.75 -9.71
C LEU A 398 -9.19 -36.01 -10.61
N ALA A 399 -8.33 -35.21 -9.99
CA ALA A 399 -7.16 -34.61 -10.64
C ALA A 399 -5.91 -34.77 -9.76
N VAL A 400 -4.83 -35.25 -10.37
CA VAL A 400 -3.49 -35.14 -9.80
C VAL A 400 -2.87 -33.87 -10.36
N TYR A 401 -2.29 -33.03 -9.51
CA TYR A 401 -1.62 -31.81 -9.93
C TYR A 401 -0.17 -31.77 -9.45
N LEU A 402 0.66 -31.20 -10.31
CA LEU A 402 2.04 -30.81 -10.01
C LEU A 402 2.14 -29.30 -10.19
N LYS A 403 2.51 -28.59 -9.13
CA LYS A 403 2.84 -27.16 -9.14
C LYS A 403 4.34 -27.01 -8.96
N ALA A 404 4.96 -26.16 -9.77
CA ALA A 404 6.36 -25.80 -9.69
C ALA A 404 6.48 -24.28 -9.69
N GLU A 405 7.18 -23.74 -8.71
CA GLU A 405 7.43 -22.31 -8.56
C GLU A 405 8.93 -22.03 -8.62
N ASN A 406 9.26 -20.88 -9.19
CA ASN A 406 10.64 -20.45 -9.38
C ASN A 406 11.52 -21.54 -10.02
N LEU A 407 11.10 -22.07 -11.18
CA LEU A 407 11.81 -23.16 -11.89
C LEU A 407 13.25 -22.77 -12.26
N THR A 408 13.52 -21.48 -12.45
CA THR A 408 14.84 -20.93 -12.74
C THR A 408 15.78 -20.92 -11.52
N ASP A 409 15.23 -21.13 -10.30
CA ASP A 409 15.94 -21.00 -9.02
C ASP A 409 16.59 -19.63 -8.84
N GLU A 410 15.82 -18.60 -9.23
CA GLU A 410 16.28 -17.21 -9.25
C GLU A 410 16.31 -16.62 -7.85
N TYR A 411 17.32 -15.82 -7.55
CA TYR A 411 17.36 -14.99 -6.36
C TYR A 411 16.62 -13.68 -6.66
N ALA A 412 15.38 -13.58 -6.21
CA ALA A 412 14.48 -12.50 -6.56
C ALA A 412 14.17 -11.61 -5.35
N GLN A 413 14.42 -10.32 -5.49
CA GLN A 413 14.06 -9.30 -4.49
C GLN A 413 12.83 -8.53 -4.95
N VAL A 414 11.81 -8.48 -4.10
CA VAL A 414 10.58 -7.70 -4.38
C VAL A 414 10.84 -6.24 -4.03
N HIS A 415 11.06 -5.40 -5.03
CA HIS A 415 11.45 -3.99 -4.83
C HIS A 415 10.52 -3.21 -3.89
N THR A 416 9.24 -3.50 -3.91
CA THR A 416 8.21 -2.83 -3.07
C THR A 416 8.20 -3.30 -1.62
N SER A 417 8.98 -4.34 -1.25
CA SER A 417 9.06 -4.83 0.12
C SER A 417 10.04 -3.99 0.95
N PHE A 418 9.66 -3.65 2.17
CA PHE A 418 10.58 -3.06 3.16
C PHE A 418 11.76 -3.98 3.48
N LEU A 419 11.52 -5.30 3.43
CA LEU A 419 12.49 -6.32 3.77
C LEU A 419 13.21 -6.90 2.54
N LYS A 420 13.20 -6.22 1.40
CA LYS A 420 13.72 -6.75 0.13
C LYS A 420 15.17 -7.23 0.21
N ASP A 421 16.00 -6.55 1.02
CA ASP A 421 17.41 -6.86 1.18
C ASP A 421 17.65 -8.02 2.17
N LEU A 422 16.66 -8.39 2.97
CA LEU A 422 16.73 -9.44 4.00
C LEU A 422 15.94 -10.69 3.62
N THR A 423 14.82 -10.55 2.90
CA THR A 423 13.90 -11.65 2.60
C THR A 423 13.61 -11.74 1.10
N PRO A 424 14.48 -12.38 0.33
CA PRO A 424 14.20 -12.68 -1.08
C PRO A 424 13.02 -13.66 -1.21
N LEU A 425 12.43 -13.76 -2.39
CA LEU A 425 11.44 -14.77 -2.70
C LEU A 425 12.02 -16.18 -2.50
N ALA A 426 11.14 -17.14 -2.21
CA ALA A 426 11.53 -18.53 -2.05
C ALA A 426 12.20 -19.06 -3.33
N GLY A 427 13.25 -19.86 -3.16
CA GLY A 427 13.88 -20.61 -4.23
C GLY A 427 12.93 -21.65 -4.85
N ARG A 428 13.43 -22.42 -5.80
CA ARG A 428 12.64 -23.42 -6.53
C ARG A 428 11.89 -24.37 -5.58
N SER A 429 10.57 -24.49 -5.84
CA SER A 429 9.71 -25.37 -5.07
C SER A 429 8.81 -26.23 -5.96
N PHE A 430 8.41 -27.40 -5.44
CA PHE A 430 7.47 -28.31 -6.08
C PHE A 430 6.41 -28.77 -5.09
N ALA A 431 5.17 -28.78 -5.54
CA ALA A 431 4.06 -29.34 -4.78
C ALA A 431 3.29 -30.35 -5.63
N LEU A 432 3.07 -31.55 -5.08
CA LEU A 432 2.26 -32.59 -5.69
C LEU A 432 1.01 -32.83 -4.83
N GLY A 433 -0.15 -32.91 -5.46
CA GLY A 433 -1.38 -33.16 -4.74
C GLY A 433 -2.46 -33.82 -5.58
N ILE A 434 -3.53 -34.24 -4.88
CA ILE A 434 -4.73 -34.82 -5.49
C ILE A 434 -5.93 -34.01 -5.06
N ARG A 435 -6.80 -33.69 -6.01
CA ARG A 435 -8.08 -33.02 -5.80
C ARG A 435 -9.20 -33.94 -6.29
N GLY A 436 -10.28 -34.07 -5.54
CA GLY A 436 -11.45 -34.86 -5.91
C GLY A 436 -12.75 -34.14 -5.63
N SER A 437 -13.74 -34.37 -6.50
CA SER A 437 -15.14 -34.00 -6.32
C SER A 437 -15.96 -35.29 -6.10
N PHE A 438 -16.77 -35.32 -5.01
CA PHE A 438 -17.55 -36.48 -4.58
C PHE A 438 -19.04 -36.21 -4.62
#